data_749d82fe45d00e39c8f7d3e058cf8e12
#
_entry.id   749d82fe45d00e39c8f7d3e058cf8e12
#
_cell.length_a   1.000
_cell.length_b   1.000
_cell.length_c   1.000
_cell.angle_alpha   90.00
_cell.angle_beta   90.00
_cell.angle_gamma   90.00
#
_symmetry.space_group_name_H-M   'P 1'
#
loop_
_entity.id
_entity.type
_entity.pdbx_description
1 polymer ?
#
loop_
_entity_poly.entity_id
_entity_poly.type
_entity_poly.pdbx_seq_one_letter_code
_entity_poly.pdbx_strand_id
1 'polypeptide(L)'
;MAEKQQVTIPVITKKEDMRAFSRQQKLAGKTIAFVPTMGYLHEGHLSLIEAAKAHADVVVASIYVNPTQFSANEDFDVYPRNPDSDRLQLQAAGCAAVFEPVGSLYHQVPGAGDGSNVVGRESGHPDSHETWVTVERLQQGLCAVSRPHFFRGVATVVTKLFHIVEPDVAVFGQKDYQQWRLISRMVRDLDFPIRIIGMPICREADGLAMSSRNARLSPEARSKALSISQALHWAQQAVQQLQVRQRITAAGGEVDYVQLRDADNLHEVADAAAQATLLAVAAWFPAKDKGTVRLIDNMVLGQLPS
;
A
#
# COMPACT_ATOMS: atom_id res chain seq x y z
N MET A 1 35.46 -11.96 -7.37
CA MET A 1 34.78 -11.30 -6.24
C MET A 1 33.85 -10.29 -6.84
N ALA A 2 32.52 -10.46 -6.71
CA ALA A 2 31.57 -9.46 -7.20
C ALA A 2 31.76 -8.20 -6.35
N GLU A 3 32.02 -7.05 -7.00
CA GLU A 3 32.01 -5.75 -6.33
C GLU A 3 30.64 -5.58 -5.64
N LYS A 4 30.66 -5.34 -4.34
CA LYS A 4 29.43 -4.97 -3.62
C LYS A 4 28.98 -3.63 -4.19
N GLN A 5 27.86 -3.62 -4.89
CA GLN A 5 27.22 -2.37 -5.31
C GLN A 5 26.98 -1.50 -4.07
N GLN A 6 27.47 -0.28 -4.11
CA GLN A 6 27.34 0.67 -3.01
C GLN A 6 26.16 1.60 -3.27
N VAL A 7 25.35 1.85 -2.24
CA VAL A 7 24.29 2.86 -2.29
C VAL A 7 24.93 4.24 -2.26
N THR A 8 24.66 5.05 -3.29
CA THR A 8 25.21 6.41 -3.46
C THR A 8 24.15 7.50 -3.32
N ILE A 9 22.85 7.15 -3.45
CA ILE A 9 21.79 8.11 -3.22
C ILE A 9 21.62 8.38 -1.71
N PRO A 10 21.20 9.60 -1.30
CA PRO A 10 20.93 9.92 0.09
C PRO A 10 19.89 8.99 0.71
N VAL A 11 20.26 8.31 1.81
CA VAL A 11 19.32 7.62 2.70
C VAL A 11 19.07 8.53 3.89
N ILE A 12 17.91 9.16 3.92
CA ILE A 12 17.56 10.20 4.88
C ILE A 12 16.72 9.57 5.99
N THR A 13 17.18 9.70 7.23
CA THR A 13 16.57 9.03 8.39
C THR A 13 15.82 9.97 9.33
N LYS A 14 16.08 11.27 9.26
CA LYS A 14 15.42 12.28 10.11
C LYS A 14 14.38 13.08 9.32
N LYS A 15 13.29 13.43 9.97
CA LYS A 15 12.20 14.22 9.38
C LYS A 15 12.68 15.59 8.93
N GLU A 16 13.53 16.21 9.74
CA GLU A 16 14.10 17.54 9.50
C GLU A 16 14.97 17.56 8.27
N ASP A 17 15.83 16.54 8.11
CA ASP A 17 16.74 16.41 6.96
C ASP A 17 15.95 16.13 5.68
N MET A 18 14.86 15.35 5.76
CA MET A 18 13.98 15.11 4.61
C MET A 18 13.28 16.40 4.16
N ARG A 19 12.75 17.19 5.10
CA ARG A 19 12.16 18.50 4.78
C ARG A 19 13.21 19.44 4.16
N ALA A 20 14.44 19.45 4.71
CA ALA A 20 15.52 20.27 4.17
C ALA A 20 15.85 19.87 2.73
N PHE A 21 15.95 18.57 2.45
CA PHE A 21 16.15 18.04 1.10
C PHE A 21 15.04 18.49 0.15
N SER A 22 13.77 18.30 0.52
CA SER A 22 12.61 18.67 -0.30
C SER A 22 12.58 20.17 -0.60
N ARG A 23 12.82 21.01 0.41
CA ARG A 23 12.84 22.45 0.24
C ARG A 23 13.99 22.92 -0.65
N GLN A 24 15.16 22.29 -0.56
CA GLN A 24 16.27 22.55 -1.46
C GLN A 24 15.90 22.24 -2.93
N GLN A 25 15.22 21.12 -3.20
CA GLN A 25 14.76 20.80 -4.55
C GLN A 25 13.75 21.84 -5.06
N LYS A 26 12.78 22.22 -4.23
CA LYS A 26 11.77 23.23 -4.59
C LYS A 26 12.38 24.62 -4.83
N LEU A 27 13.34 25.03 -4.02
CA LEU A 27 14.08 26.27 -4.24
C LEU A 27 14.89 26.27 -5.54
N ALA A 28 15.28 25.09 -6.03
CA ALA A 28 15.90 24.92 -7.35
C ALA A 28 14.88 24.85 -8.50
N GLY A 29 13.59 25.11 -8.23
CA GLY A 29 12.50 25.09 -9.21
C GLY A 29 12.04 23.69 -9.61
N LYS A 30 12.42 22.64 -8.88
CA LYS A 30 12.10 21.24 -9.19
C LYS A 30 10.84 20.79 -8.50
N THR A 31 10.07 19.96 -9.20
CA THR A 31 8.92 19.22 -8.67
C THR A 31 9.34 17.87 -8.07
N ILE A 32 8.60 17.40 -7.06
CA ILE A 32 8.90 16.17 -6.33
C ILE A 32 7.75 15.18 -6.50
N ALA A 33 8.04 13.99 -7.00
CA ALA A 33 7.13 12.84 -6.90
C ALA A 33 7.51 11.95 -5.73
N PHE A 34 6.52 11.39 -5.06
CA PHE A 34 6.69 10.55 -3.90
C PHE A 34 6.03 9.18 -4.07
N VAL A 35 6.76 8.13 -3.71
CA VAL A 35 6.26 6.75 -3.71
C VAL A 35 6.43 6.18 -2.29
N PRO A 36 5.38 6.17 -1.46
CA PRO A 36 5.44 5.57 -0.14
C PRO A 36 5.42 4.05 -0.22
N THR A 37 6.37 3.40 0.44
CA THR A 37 6.45 1.93 0.54
C THR A 37 6.71 1.46 1.97
N MET A 38 6.45 0.18 2.21
CA MET A 38 6.88 -0.49 3.45
C MET A 38 8.15 -1.33 3.27
N GLY A 39 8.83 -1.21 2.15
CA GLY A 39 10.00 -2.02 1.81
C GLY A 39 9.63 -3.41 1.25
N TYR A 40 10.65 -4.29 1.15
CA TYR A 40 10.61 -5.58 0.46
C TYR A 40 10.08 -5.41 -0.96
N LEU A 41 10.82 -4.60 -1.72
CA LEU A 41 10.41 -4.12 -3.03
C LEU A 41 10.32 -5.26 -4.06
N HIS A 42 9.46 -5.07 -5.02
CA HIS A 42 9.26 -5.92 -6.19
C HIS A 42 8.93 -5.06 -7.41
N GLU A 43 8.90 -5.65 -8.60
CA GLU A 43 8.65 -4.94 -9.87
C GLU A 43 7.41 -4.03 -9.83
N GLY A 44 6.37 -4.41 -9.08
CA GLY A 44 5.20 -3.56 -8.87
C GLY A 44 5.53 -2.23 -8.17
N HIS A 45 6.48 -2.19 -7.23
CA HIS A 45 6.94 -0.94 -6.64
C HIS A 45 7.84 -0.16 -7.61
N LEU A 46 8.70 -0.86 -8.36
CA LEU A 46 9.60 -0.23 -9.33
C LEU A 46 8.81 0.41 -10.48
N SER A 47 7.71 -0.18 -10.90
CA SER A 47 6.80 0.42 -11.89
C SER A 47 6.18 1.73 -11.41
N LEU A 48 5.92 1.89 -10.09
CA LEU A 48 5.45 3.17 -9.52
C LEU A 48 6.56 4.23 -9.58
N ILE A 49 7.82 3.86 -9.31
CA ILE A 49 8.97 4.77 -9.44
C ILE A 49 9.13 5.22 -10.89
N GLU A 50 9.03 4.31 -11.86
CA GLU A 50 9.11 4.64 -13.28
C GLU A 50 7.98 5.58 -13.70
N ALA A 51 6.74 5.33 -13.26
CA ALA A 51 5.63 6.23 -13.50
C ALA A 51 5.86 7.61 -12.84
N ALA A 52 6.42 7.65 -11.64
CA ALA A 52 6.71 8.89 -10.93
C ALA A 52 7.67 9.80 -11.70
N LYS A 53 8.67 9.24 -12.39
CA LYS A 53 9.64 9.98 -13.23
C LYS A 53 9.00 10.72 -14.38
N ALA A 54 7.85 10.25 -14.87
CA ALA A 54 7.12 10.94 -15.93
C ALA A 54 6.34 12.17 -15.43
N HIS A 55 6.27 12.39 -14.12
CA HIS A 55 5.39 13.40 -13.52
C HIS A 55 6.11 14.43 -12.64
N ALA A 56 7.42 14.26 -12.39
CA ALA A 56 8.22 15.21 -11.61
C ALA A 56 9.72 15.08 -11.89
N ASP A 57 10.47 16.13 -11.55
CA ASP A 57 11.92 16.21 -11.79
C ASP A 57 12.72 15.34 -10.82
N VAL A 58 12.17 15.11 -9.62
CA VAL A 58 12.83 14.39 -8.52
C VAL A 58 11.87 13.33 -7.98
N VAL A 59 12.34 12.09 -7.88
CA VAL A 59 11.57 11.00 -7.26
C VAL A 59 12.17 10.66 -5.90
N VAL A 60 11.32 10.69 -4.89
CA VAL A 60 11.61 10.25 -3.51
C VAL A 60 10.76 9.03 -3.19
N ALA A 61 11.36 7.99 -2.64
CA ALA A 61 10.63 6.87 -2.06
C ALA A 61 10.78 6.85 -0.54
N SER A 62 9.82 6.27 0.18
CA SER A 62 10.03 5.93 1.58
C SER A 62 10.04 4.42 1.80
N ILE A 63 10.78 3.99 2.82
CA ILE A 63 10.75 2.64 3.38
C ILE A 63 10.34 2.77 4.84
N TYR A 64 9.06 2.50 5.15
CA TYR A 64 8.57 2.57 6.53
C TYR A 64 7.45 1.56 6.77
N VAL A 65 7.74 0.52 7.55
CA VAL A 65 6.72 -0.44 8.00
C VAL A 65 5.88 0.22 9.09
N ASN A 66 4.70 0.69 8.71
CA ASN A 66 3.83 1.47 9.60
C ASN A 66 3.12 0.57 10.61
N PRO A 67 3.45 0.64 11.90
CA PRO A 67 2.87 -0.27 12.90
C PRO A 67 1.38 -0.03 13.13
N THR A 68 0.88 1.20 12.95
CA THR A 68 -0.52 1.54 13.23
C THR A 68 -1.54 0.96 12.25
N GLN A 69 -1.06 0.43 11.13
CA GLN A 69 -1.91 -0.27 10.15
C GLN A 69 -1.91 -1.80 10.32
N PHE A 70 -1.33 -2.30 11.41
CA PHE A 70 -1.38 -3.72 11.77
C PHE A 70 -2.18 -3.91 13.05
N SER A 71 -3.00 -4.95 13.09
CA SER A 71 -3.66 -5.42 14.31
C SER A 71 -2.69 -6.31 15.11
N ALA A 72 -2.96 -6.52 16.39
CA ALA A 72 -2.12 -7.33 17.25
C ALA A 72 -1.87 -8.77 16.75
N ASN A 73 -2.79 -9.29 15.94
CA ASN A 73 -2.73 -10.65 15.38
C ASN A 73 -2.32 -10.65 13.89
N GLU A 74 -1.86 -9.52 13.35
CA GLU A 74 -1.40 -9.44 11.98
C GLU A 74 0.12 -9.64 11.85
N ASP A 75 0.60 -9.66 10.63
CA ASP A 75 1.95 -10.04 10.24
C ASP A 75 3.03 -8.95 10.42
N PHE A 76 2.87 -8.03 11.38
CA PHE A 76 3.83 -6.92 11.59
C PHE A 76 5.25 -7.42 11.89
N ASP A 77 5.39 -8.35 12.84
CA ASP A 77 6.70 -8.86 13.29
C ASP A 77 7.40 -9.71 12.21
N VAL A 78 6.61 -10.42 11.41
CA VAL A 78 7.08 -11.28 10.31
C VAL A 78 6.96 -10.63 8.92
N TYR A 79 6.62 -9.34 8.87
CA TYR A 79 6.54 -8.62 7.60
C TYR A 79 7.91 -8.61 6.93
N PRO A 80 8.02 -9.01 5.65
CA PRO A 80 9.30 -9.12 4.98
C PRO A 80 10.06 -7.79 4.95
N ARG A 81 11.38 -7.85 5.21
CA ARG A 81 12.28 -6.69 5.19
C ARG A 81 13.60 -7.05 4.51
N ASN A 82 14.07 -6.21 3.62
CA ASN A 82 15.38 -6.33 3.00
C ASN A 82 15.93 -4.95 2.63
N PRO A 83 16.26 -4.10 3.63
CA PRO A 83 16.55 -2.69 3.42
C PRO A 83 17.75 -2.46 2.48
N ASP A 84 18.78 -3.29 2.53
CA ASP A 84 19.94 -3.14 1.65
C ASP A 84 19.59 -3.39 0.19
N SER A 85 18.83 -4.44 -0.12
CA SER A 85 18.32 -4.70 -1.45
C SER A 85 17.36 -3.59 -1.92
N ASP A 86 16.46 -3.14 -1.03
CA ASP A 86 15.49 -2.10 -1.34
C ASP A 86 16.17 -0.80 -1.74
N ARG A 87 17.19 -0.35 -1.00
CA ARG A 87 17.96 0.86 -1.32
C ARG A 87 18.67 0.76 -2.67
N LEU A 88 19.27 -0.40 -2.97
CA LEU A 88 19.92 -0.63 -4.27
C LEU A 88 18.92 -0.63 -5.42
N GLN A 89 17.74 -1.24 -5.24
CA GLN A 89 16.68 -1.24 -6.23
C GLN A 89 16.15 0.17 -6.49
N LEU A 90 15.91 0.97 -5.43
CA LEU A 90 15.45 2.36 -5.56
C LEU A 90 16.50 3.24 -6.28
N GLN A 91 17.78 3.05 -5.96
CA GLN A 91 18.87 3.72 -6.66
C GLN A 91 18.86 3.35 -8.16
N ALA A 92 18.79 2.06 -8.47
CA ALA A 92 18.80 1.58 -9.85
C ALA A 92 17.58 2.06 -10.64
N ALA A 93 16.41 2.20 -9.97
CA ALA A 93 15.20 2.76 -10.55
C ALA A 93 15.23 4.28 -10.76
N GLY A 94 16.26 4.98 -10.24
CA GLY A 94 16.46 6.41 -10.42
C GLY A 94 15.83 7.30 -9.35
N CYS A 95 15.58 6.79 -8.14
CA CYS A 95 15.23 7.65 -7.01
C CYS A 95 16.37 8.61 -6.69
N ALA A 96 16.03 9.86 -6.38
CA ALA A 96 16.99 10.88 -5.97
C ALA A 96 17.31 10.80 -4.47
N ALA A 97 16.41 10.28 -3.66
CA ALA A 97 16.60 10.04 -2.24
C ALA A 97 15.64 8.96 -1.73
N VAL A 98 16.02 8.31 -0.63
CA VAL A 98 15.16 7.38 0.12
C VAL A 98 14.94 7.95 1.51
N PHE A 99 13.67 8.08 1.91
CA PHE A 99 13.32 8.41 3.28
C PHE A 99 13.08 7.12 4.07
N GLU A 100 13.99 6.79 4.95
CA GLU A 100 13.95 5.60 5.80
C GLU A 100 14.10 6.03 7.25
N PRO A 101 13.01 6.46 7.91
CA PRO A 101 13.07 7.00 9.26
C PRO A 101 13.55 5.97 10.28
N VAL A 102 14.49 6.35 11.13
CA VAL A 102 14.89 5.55 12.28
C VAL A 102 13.89 5.74 13.41
N GLY A 103 13.38 4.63 13.93
CA GLY A 103 12.35 4.62 14.98
C GLY A 103 10.95 4.94 14.46
N SER A 104 10.06 5.28 15.38
CA SER A 104 8.66 5.54 15.06
C SER A 104 8.43 6.96 14.53
N LEU A 105 7.57 7.07 13.51
CA LEU A 105 7.02 8.36 13.07
C LEU A 105 5.98 8.92 14.07
N TYR A 106 5.54 8.13 15.03
CA TYR A 106 4.58 8.51 16.06
C TYR A 106 5.29 8.83 17.38
N HIS A 107 4.65 9.65 18.21
CA HIS A 107 5.13 9.83 19.58
C HIS A 107 4.99 8.51 20.33
N GLN A 108 6.02 8.16 21.09
CA GLN A 108 6.10 6.93 21.89
C GLN A 108 6.11 7.28 23.36
N VAL A 109 5.45 6.48 24.17
CA VAL A 109 5.60 6.56 25.62
C VAL A 109 7.03 6.15 26.00
N PRO A 110 7.73 6.91 26.86
CA PRO A 110 9.05 6.53 27.32
C PRO A 110 9.05 5.12 27.92
N GLY A 111 9.97 4.27 27.47
CA GLY A 111 10.06 2.87 27.90
C GLY A 111 9.19 1.85 27.14
N ALA A 112 8.31 2.29 26.24
CA ALA A 112 7.71 1.41 25.24
C ALA A 112 8.78 1.09 24.19
N GLY A 113 9.12 -0.19 24.01
CA GLY A 113 10.19 -0.63 23.09
C GLY A 113 10.06 -0.12 21.65
N ASP A 114 10.76 -0.73 20.73
CA ASP A 114 11.00 -0.33 19.33
C ASP A 114 9.80 -0.06 18.42
N GLY A 115 8.62 0.16 18.96
CA GLY A 115 7.42 0.50 18.21
C GLY A 115 6.42 -0.63 17.99
N SER A 116 6.67 -1.82 18.46
CA SER A 116 5.68 -2.91 18.48
C SER A 116 4.45 -2.56 19.34
N ASN A 117 4.62 -1.69 20.34
CA ASN A 117 3.54 -1.08 21.12
C ASN A 117 3.28 0.36 20.65
N VAL A 118 2.93 0.55 19.42
CA VAL A 118 2.40 1.83 19.01
C VAL A 118 0.99 1.95 19.57
N VAL A 119 1.02 2.44 20.66
CA VAL A 119 0.59 3.64 21.08
C VAL A 119 -0.43 4.31 20.16
N GLY A 120 -1.56 4.41 20.60
CA GLY A 120 -2.68 5.02 19.95
C GLY A 120 -3.91 4.20 20.10
N ARG A 121 -3.78 3.09 20.77
CA ARG A 121 -4.90 2.33 21.27
C ARG A 121 -4.90 2.46 22.79
N GLU A 122 -5.58 3.52 23.28
CA GLU A 122 -6.04 3.58 24.68
C GLU A 122 -4.98 3.51 25.77
N SER A 123 -3.74 4.00 25.53
CA SER A 123 -2.77 4.00 26.61
C SER A 123 -3.12 4.98 27.73
N GLY A 124 -3.98 5.98 27.43
CA GLY A 124 -4.30 7.05 28.38
C GLY A 124 -3.07 7.84 28.86
N HIS A 125 -1.89 7.55 28.29
CA HIS A 125 -0.65 8.21 28.67
C HIS A 125 -0.55 9.58 27.98
N PRO A 126 -0.22 10.66 28.71
CA PRO A 126 -0.21 12.02 28.15
C PRO A 126 0.76 12.21 26.98
N ASP A 127 1.80 11.37 26.87
CA ASP A 127 2.77 11.43 25.77
C ASP A 127 2.40 10.51 24.60
N SER A 128 1.22 9.87 24.62
CA SER A 128 0.79 9.00 23.51
C SER A 128 0.39 9.81 22.28
N HIS A 129 0.40 9.14 21.11
CA HIS A 129 -0.06 9.77 19.87
C HIS A 129 -1.58 9.85 19.85
N GLU A 130 -2.14 11.05 19.86
CA GLU A 130 -3.59 11.28 20.01
C GLU A 130 -4.29 11.72 18.72
N THR A 131 -3.53 12.26 17.74
CA THR A 131 -4.13 12.85 16.52
C THR A 131 -4.18 11.81 15.40
N TRP A 132 -5.39 11.57 14.89
CA TRP A 132 -5.65 10.59 13.84
C TRP A 132 -6.41 11.19 12.67
N VAL A 133 -6.10 10.75 11.46
CA VAL A 133 -6.85 11.08 10.25
C VAL A 133 -7.80 9.94 9.93
N THR A 134 -9.08 10.28 9.77
CA THR A 134 -10.17 9.34 9.49
C THR A 134 -10.92 9.78 8.24
N VAL A 135 -11.13 8.87 7.29
CA VAL A 135 -11.93 9.11 6.10
C VAL A 135 -13.23 8.30 6.24
N GLU A 136 -14.26 8.95 6.75
CA GLU A 136 -15.49 8.37 7.30
C GLU A 136 -16.07 7.19 6.49
N ARG A 137 -16.35 7.38 5.22
CA ARG A 137 -17.04 6.36 4.40
C ARG A 137 -16.07 5.39 3.74
N LEU A 138 -14.96 5.89 3.16
CA LEU A 138 -14.04 5.04 2.39
C LEU A 138 -13.22 4.08 3.25
N GLN A 139 -13.18 4.30 4.55
CA GLN A 139 -12.57 3.34 5.49
C GLN A 139 -13.52 2.20 5.90
N GLN A 140 -14.78 2.16 5.39
CA GLN A 140 -15.75 1.13 5.72
C GLN A 140 -15.82 0.05 4.63
N GLY A 141 -16.30 -1.13 5.00
CA GLY A 141 -16.44 -2.26 4.08
C GLY A 141 -15.11 -2.83 3.57
N LEU A 142 -15.16 -3.78 2.66
CA LEU A 142 -13.97 -4.40 2.06
C LEU A 142 -12.92 -4.81 3.11
N CYS A 143 -11.68 -4.30 2.98
CA CYS A 143 -10.58 -4.59 3.91
C CYS A 143 -10.87 -4.14 5.36
N ALA A 144 -11.70 -3.13 5.58
CA ALA A 144 -11.96 -2.62 6.92
C ALA A 144 -12.79 -3.58 7.79
N VAL A 145 -13.54 -4.50 7.19
CA VAL A 145 -14.30 -5.51 7.93
C VAL A 145 -13.35 -6.42 8.73
N SER A 146 -12.31 -6.93 8.06
CA SER A 146 -11.31 -7.79 8.69
C SER A 146 -10.21 -7.00 9.42
N ARG A 147 -10.06 -5.71 9.10
CA ARG A 147 -8.98 -4.83 9.58
C ARG A 147 -9.52 -3.44 9.98
N PRO A 148 -10.30 -3.34 11.05
CA PRO A 148 -11.09 -2.13 11.37
C PRO A 148 -10.27 -0.87 11.65
N HIS A 149 -8.99 -1.01 12.03
CA HIS A 149 -8.11 0.14 12.31
C HIS A 149 -7.12 0.45 11.18
N PHE A 150 -7.08 -0.40 10.15
CA PHE A 150 -6.10 -0.31 9.08
C PHE A 150 -6.08 1.06 8.39
N PHE A 151 -7.22 1.52 7.92
CA PHE A 151 -7.28 2.74 7.12
C PHE A 151 -7.03 4.02 7.91
N ARG A 152 -7.39 4.06 9.20
CA ARG A 152 -6.98 5.15 10.08
C ARG A 152 -5.47 5.23 10.21
N GLY A 153 -4.80 4.09 10.35
CA GLY A 153 -3.35 4.01 10.37
C GLY A 153 -2.72 4.46 9.05
N VAL A 154 -3.27 4.03 7.91
CA VAL A 154 -2.81 4.42 6.57
C VAL A 154 -3.00 5.93 6.34
N ALA A 155 -4.19 6.47 6.57
CA ALA A 155 -4.47 7.89 6.38
C ALA A 155 -3.54 8.75 7.23
N THR A 156 -3.33 8.37 8.48
CA THR A 156 -2.47 9.11 9.40
C THR A 156 -1.00 9.07 8.97
N VAL A 157 -0.45 7.89 8.62
CA VAL A 157 0.97 7.81 8.19
C VAL A 157 1.20 8.54 6.88
N VAL A 158 0.29 8.42 5.91
CA VAL A 158 0.43 9.12 4.62
C VAL A 158 0.36 10.63 4.81
N THR A 159 -0.54 11.14 5.66
CA THR A 159 -0.57 12.55 6.05
C THR A 159 0.77 13.01 6.64
N LYS A 160 1.34 12.23 7.58
CA LYS A 160 2.67 12.54 8.16
C LYS A 160 3.76 12.54 7.11
N LEU A 161 3.78 11.56 6.21
CA LEU A 161 4.76 11.46 5.13
C LEU A 161 4.62 12.63 4.15
N PHE A 162 3.41 13.05 3.81
CA PHE A 162 3.18 14.22 2.96
C PHE A 162 3.70 15.52 3.58
N HIS A 163 3.53 15.70 4.90
CA HIS A 163 4.11 16.84 5.61
C HIS A 163 5.63 16.77 5.81
N ILE A 164 6.25 15.61 5.64
CA ILE A 164 7.70 15.43 5.76
C ILE A 164 8.38 15.58 4.40
N VAL A 165 7.81 14.94 3.36
CA VAL A 165 8.39 14.93 2.01
C VAL A 165 7.94 16.15 1.19
N GLU A 166 6.82 16.75 1.50
CA GLU A 166 6.23 17.90 0.80
C GLU A 166 6.16 17.68 -0.73
N PRO A 167 5.59 16.54 -1.23
CA PRO A 167 5.60 16.24 -2.66
C PRO A 167 4.57 17.07 -3.43
N ASP A 168 4.80 17.21 -4.75
CA ASP A 168 3.82 17.79 -5.69
C ASP A 168 2.93 16.71 -6.31
N VAL A 169 3.46 15.47 -6.39
CA VAL A 169 2.78 14.28 -6.90
C VAL A 169 3.04 13.10 -5.97
N ALA A 170 2.04 12.25 -5.75
CA ALA A 170 2.24 10.97 -5.08
C ALA A 170 1.62 9.82 -5.88
N VAL A 171 2.36 8.71 -6.02
CA VAL A 171 1.99 7.58 -6.88
C VAL A 171 1.68 6.35 -6.03
N PHE A 172 0.52 5.74 -6.29
CA PHE A 172 0.01 4.57 -5.57
C PHE A 172 -0.41 3.47 -6.55
N GLY A 173 -0.28 2.21 -6.14
CA GLY A 173 -0.77 1.07 -6.91
C GLY A 173 -2.27 0.83 -6.69
N GLN A 174 -3.03 0.64 -7.76
CA GLN A 174 -4.46 0.30 -7.72
C GLN A 174 -4.73 -1.13 -7.21
N LYS A 175 -3.71 -1.93 -6.95
CA LYS A 175 -3.88 -3.20 -6.25
C LYS A 175 -4.53 -2.99 -4.87
N ASP A 176 -4.09 -1.99 -4.15
CA ASP A 176 -4.65 -1.56 -2.89
C ASP A 176 -5.72 -0.46 -3.16
N TYR A 177 -6.76 -0.84 -3.95
CA TYR A 177 -7.72 0.09 -4.55
C TYR A 177 -8.43 0.98 -3.52
N GLN A 178 -8.94 0.38 -2.45
CA GLN A 178 -9.60 1.13 -1.37
C GLN A 178 -8.64 2.14 -0.72
N GLN A 179 -7.38 1.78 -0.53
CA GLN A 179 -6.34 2.68 -0.03
C GLN A 179 -6.10 3.86 -0.99
N TRP A 180 -5.96 3.59 -2.29
CA TRP A 180 -5.78 4.64 -3.28
C TRP A 180 -6.96 5.62 -3.30
N ARG A 181 -8.20 5.12 -3.32
CA ARG A 181 -9.41 5.98 -3.29
C ARG A 181 -9.52 6.78 -1.99
N LEU A 182 -9.21 6.15 -0.85
CA LEU A 182 -9.19 6.79 0.46
C LEU A 182 -8.17 7.93 0.53
N ILE A 183 -6.94 7.70 0.05
CA ILE A 183 -5.89 8.73 0.03
C ILE A 183 -6.27 9.86 -0.92
N SER A 184 -6.82 9.57 -2.10
CA SER A 184 -7.32 10.60 -3.02
C SER A 184 -8.40 11.47 -2.38
N ARG A 185 -9.31 10.85 -1.63
CA ARG A 185 -10.35 11.56 -0.89
C ARG A 185 -9.77 12.43 0.24
N MET A 186 -8.83 11.90 1.00
CA MET A 186 -8.12 12.62 2.07
C MET A 186 -7.39 13.85 1.52
N VAL A 187 -6.69 13.71 0.40
CA VAL A 187 -5.98 14.83 -0.24
C VAL A 187 -6.95 15.92 -0.68
N ARG A 188 -8.08 15.55 -1.30
CA ARG A 188 -9.14 16.48 -1.69
C ARG A 188 -9.76 17.21 -0.50
N ASP A 189 -10.14 16.46 0.54
CA ASP A 189 -10.91 16.97 1.67
C ASP A 189 -10.06 17.79 2.65
N LEU A 190 -8.75 17.59 2.67
CA LEU A 190 -7.78 18.33 3.48
C LEU A 190 -6.99 19.38 2.68
N ASP A 191 -7.39 19.67 1.44
CA ASP A 191 -6.78 20.68 0.57
C ASP A 191 -5.27 20.52 0.40
N PHE A 192 -4.76 19.27 0.37
CA PHE A 192 -3.35 19.05 0.07
C PHE A 192 -3.04 19.45 -1.37
N PRO A 193 -2.01 20.26 -1.63
CA PRO A 193 -1.60 20.65 -2.98
C PRO A 193 -0.82 19.51 -3.67
N ILE A 194 -1.36 18.30 -3.64
CA ILE A 194 -0.69 17.07 -4.11
C ILE A 194 -1.59 16.37 -5.11
N ARG A 195 -1.06 16.06 -6.29
CA ARG A 195 -1.76 15.24 -7.26
C ARG A 195 -1.54 13.76 -6.98
N ILE A 196 -2.62 13.00 -6.78
CA ILE A 196 -2.56 11.55 -6.57
C ILE A 196 -2.71 10.83 -7.90
N ILE A 197 -1.79 9.91 -8.18
CA ILE A 197 -1.79 9.06 -9.37
C ILE A 197 -1.97 7.61 -8.95
N GLY A 198 -2.95 6.92 -9.56
CA GLY A 198 -3.18 5.49 -9.39
C GLY A 198 -2.64 4.71 -10.59
N MET A 199 -1.71 3.79 -10.34
CA MET A 199 -1.12 2.95 -11.38
C MET A 199 -1.77 1.57 -11.42
N PRO A 200 -1.96 0.97 -12.61
CA PRO A 200 -2.53 -0.35 -12.76
C PRO A 200 -1.80 -1.43 -11.96
N ILE A 201 -2.50 -2.54 -11.69
CA ILE A 201 -1.93 -3.68 -10.97
C ILE A 201 -0.82 -4.31 -11.81
N CYS A 202 0.38 -4.36 -11.25
CA CYS A 202 1.47 -5.15 -11.79
C CYS A 202 1.31 -6.62 -11.39
N ARG A 203 1.45 -7.52 -12.37
CA ARG A 203 1.26 -8.96 -12.17
C ARG A 203 2.53 -9.72 -12.51
N GLU A 204 2.73 -10.84 -11.85
CA GLU A 204 3.74 -11.83 -12.23
C GLU A 204 3.35 -12.49 -13.57
N ALA A 205 4.27 -13.17 -14.23
CA ALA A 205 4.06 -13.75 -15.56
C ALA A 205 2.88 -14.74 -15.63
N ASP A 206 2.54 -15.38 -14.51
CA ASP A 206 1.41 -16.29 -14.38
C ASP A 206 0.09 -15.61 -13.97
N GLY A 207 0.10 -14.28 -13.84
CA GLY A 207 -1.08 -13.47 -13.55
C GLY A 207 -1.30 -13.15 -12.06
N LEU A 208 -0.50 -13.69 -11.13
CA LEU A 208 -0.62 -13.35 -9.71
C LEU A 208 -0.33 -11.85 -9.49
N ALA A 209 -1.17 -11.14 -8.77
CA ALA A 209 -0.91 -9.76 -8.40
C ALA A 209 0.35 -9.69 -7.52
N MET A 210 1.31 -8.82 -7.88
CA MET A 210 2.56 -8.68 -7.14
C MET A 210 2.32 -8.15 -5.73
N SER A 211 2.95 -8.80 -4.75
CA SER A 211 2.85 -8.44 -3.34
C SER A 211 4.08 -8.92 -2.58
N SER A 212 4.59 -8.10 -1.67
CA SER A 212 5.65 -8.51 -0.73
C SER A 212 5.25 -9.75 0.08
N ARG A 213 3.95 -9.93 0.32
CA ARG A 213 3.40 -11.10 1.02
C ARG A 213 3.48 -12.39 0.20
N ASN A 214 3.64 -12.33 -1.13
CA ASN A 214 3.80 -13.54 -1.96
C ASN A 214 5.02 -14.36 -1.52
N ALA A 215 6.07 -13.71 -1.01
CA ALA A 215 7.26 -14.38 -0.47
C ALA A 215 6.98 -15.31 0.72
N ARG A 216 5.83 -15.16 1.38
CA ARG A 216 5.42 -15.99 2.51
C ARG A 216 4.60 -17.23 2.11
N LEU A 217 4.17 -17.33 0.86
CA LEU A 217 3.43 -18.48 0.36
C LEU A 217 4.37 -19.67 0.14
N SER A 218 3.90 -20.87 0.47
CA SER A 218 4.54 -22.10 -0.02
C SER A 218 4.33 -22.22 -1.55
N PRO A 219 5.14 -23.00 -2.27
CA PRO A 219 4.93 -23.22 -3.70
C PRO A 219 3.52 -23.73 -4.03
N GLU A 220 2.97 -24.62 -3.21
CA GLU A 220 1.61 -25.12 -3.36
C GLU A 220 0.57 -24.02 -3.12
N ALA A 221 0.69 -23.27 -2.02
CA ALA A 221 -0.22 -22.17 -1.71
C ALA A 221 -0.17 -21.06 -2.77
N ARG A 222 1.02 -20.77 -3.32
CA ARG A 222 1.19 -19.81 -4.41
C ARG A 222 0.45 -20.26 -5.68
N SER A 223 0.53 -21.55 -6.04
CA SER A 223 -0.23 -22.10 -7.16
C SER A 223 -1.74 -21.95 -6.96
N LYS A 224 -2.22 -22.24 -5.75
CA LYS A 224 -3.64 -22.05 -5.38
C LYS A 224 -4.08 -20.57 -5.41
N ALA A 225 -3.21 -19.64 -5.06
CA ALA A 225 -3.49 -18.21 -5.04
C ALA A 225 -3.75 -17.62 -6.43
N LEU A 226 -3.29 -18.26 -7.51
CA LEU A 226 -3.63 -17.88 -8.88
C LEU A 226 -5.14 -17.91 -9.15
N SER A 227 -5.89 -18.69 -8.37
CA SER A 227 -7.36 -18.75 -8.48
C SER A 227 -8.03 -17.38 -8.32
N ILE A 228 -7.43 -16.43 -7.60
CA ILE A 228 -7.97 -15.06 -7.46
C ILE A 228 -7.96 -14.36 -8.81
N SER A 229 -6.80 -14.23 -9.45
CA SER A 229 -6.68 -13.55 -10.74
C SER A 229 -7.47 -14.26 -11.84
N GLN A 230 -7.45 -15.60 -11.86
CA GLN A 230 -8.22 -16.41 -12.80
C GLN A 230 -9.74 -16.19 -12.63
N ALA A 231 -10.23 -16.14 -11.39
CA ALA A 231 -11.64 -15.87 -11.11
C ALA A 231 -12.05 -14.44 -11.50
N LEU A 232 -11.18 -13.45 -11.28
CA LEU A 232 -11.41 -12.07 -11.72
C LEU A 232 -11.48 -11.96 -13.25
N HIS A 233 -10.54 -12.59 -13.99
CA HIS A 233 -10.59 -12.61 -15.46
C HIS A 233 -11.83 -13.30 -16.00
N TRP A 234 -12.22 -14.41 -15.37
CA TRP A 234 -13.46 -15.07 -15.75
C TRP A 234 -14.68 -14.14 -15.54
N ALA A 235 -14.71 -13.37 -14.45
CA ALA A 235 -15.81 -12.46 -14.14
C ALA A 235 -15.95 -11.29 -15.12
N GLN A 236 -14.93 -10.97 -15.94
CA GLN A 236 -15.08 -10.01 -17.03
C GLN A 236 -16.15 -10.40 -18.04
N GLN A 237 -16.40 -11.69 -18.22
CA GLN A 237 -17.38 -12.21 -19.20
C GLN A 237 -18.78 -12.32 -18.60
N ALA A 238 -18.88 -12.58 -17.30
CA ALA A 238 -20.15 -12.73 -16.59
C ALA A 238 -19.95 -12.44 -15.10
N VAL A 239 -20.34 -11.25 -14.67
CA VAL A 239 -20.12 -10.79 -13.28
C VAL A 239 -21.03 -11.54 -12.32
N GLN A 240 -20.52 -12.58 -11.71
CA GLN A 240 -21.23 -13.40 -10.72
C GLN A 240 -20.34 -13.60 -9.48
N GLN A 241 -20.53 -12.76 -8.46
CA GLN A 241 -19.77 -12.80 -7.20
C GLN A 241 -19.75 -14.20 -6.56
N LEU A 242 -20.87 -14.91 -6.59
CA LEU A 242 -20.97 -16.26 -6.02
C LEU A 242 -20.02 -17.25 -6.72
N GLN A 243 -19.93 -17.20 -8.03
CA GLN A 243 -19.04 -18.09 -8.79
C GLN A 243 -17.57 -17.72 -8.61
N VAL A 244 -17.23 -16.43 -8.48
CA VAL A 244 -15.87 -15.99 -8.13
C VAL A 244 -15.47 -16.60 -6.77
N ARG A 245 -16.34 -16.48 -5.77
CA ARG A 245 -16.13 -17.10 -4.44
C ARG A 245 -15.94 -18.61 -4.55
N GLN A 246 -16.81 -19.31 -5.27
CA GLN A 246 -16.75 -20.76 -5.44
C GLN A 246 -15.44 -21.22 -6.08
N ARG A 247 -14.95 -20.52 -7.12
CA ARG A 247 -13.68 -20.84 -7.79
C ARG A 247 -12.48 -20.74 -6.86
N ILE A 248 -12.40 -19.68 -6.07
CA ILE A 248 -11.32 -19.47 -5.09
C ILE A 248 -11.37 -20.53 -3.99
N THR A 249 -12.57 -20.81 -3.47
CA THR A 249 -12.76 -21.84 -2.42
C THR A 249 -12.42 -23.24 -2.94
N ALA A 250 -12.84 -23.59 -4.16
CA ALA A 250 -12.51 -24.88 -4.79
C ALA A 250 -10.99 -25.07 -5.02
N ALA A 251 -10.25 -23.98 -5.22
CA ALA A 251 -8.79 -24.01 -5.29
C ALA A 251 -8.11 -24.09 -3.91
N GLY A 252 -8.88 -24.03 -2.80
CA GLY A 252 -8.37 -24.10 -1.43
C GLY A 252 -8.04 -22.76 -0.80
N GLY A 253 -8.57 -21.64 -1.34
CA GLY A 253 -8.54 -20.33 -0.70
C GLY A 253 -9.70 -20.14 0.28
N GLU A 254 -9.43 -19.56 1.43
CA GLU A 254 -10.47 -19.10 2.36
C GLU A 254 -10.85 -17.66 2.01
N VAL A 255 -12.07 -17.48 1.48
CA VAL A 255 -12.50 -16.17 0.97
C VAL A 255 -12.96 -15.26 2.10
N ASP A 256 -12.28 -14.15 2.28
CA ASP A 256 -12.69 -13.05 3.16
C ASP A 256 -13.89 -12.30 2.54
N TYR A 257 -13.66 -11.69 1.37
CA TYR A 257 -14.76 -11.08 0.63
C TYR A 257 -14.61 -11.24 -0.89
N VAL A 258 -15.73 -11.20 -1.57
CA VAL A 258 -15.89 -10.89 -3.00
C VAL A 258 -17.01 -9.87 -3.07
N GLN A 259 -16.74 -8.64 -3.50
CA GLN A 259 -17.70 -7.54 -3.46
C GLN A 259 -17.65 -6.70 -4.73
N LEU A 260 -18.84 -6.28 -5.18
CA LEU A 260 -19.01 -5.25 -6.20
C LEU A 260 -19.21 -3.89 -5.53
N ARG A 261 -18.43 -2.91 -5.97
CA ARG A 261 -18.44 -1.56 -5.45
C ARG A 261 -18.40 -0.55 -6.59
N ASP A 262 -19.00 0.59 -6.42
CA ASP A 262 -18.74 1.72 -7.29
C ASP A 262 -17.24 2.07 -7.30
N ALA A 263 -16.66 2.24 -8.47
CA ALA A 263 -15.21 2.42 -8.60
C ALA A 263 -14.70 3.77 -8.04
N ASP A 264 -15.56 4.78 -7.89
CA ASP A 264 -15.18 6.08 -7.36
C ASP A 264 -15.40 6.21 -5.86
N ASN A 265 -16.59 5.89 -5.38
CA ASN A 265 -17.02 6.16 -4.00
C ASN A 265 -17.10 4.92 -3.11
N LEU A 266 -16.89 3.72 -3.67
CA LEU A 266 -16.91 2.40 -3.03
C LEU A 266 -18.24 2.02 -2.37
N HIS A 267 -19.35 2.64 -2.72
CA HIS A 267 -20.67 2.20 -2.32
C HIS A 267 -20.98 0.81 -2.90
N GLU A 268 -21.83 0.06 -2.22
CA GLU A 268 -22.32 -1.21 -2.75
C GLU A 268 -23.12 -0.99 -4.02
N VAL A 269 -22.87 -1.85 -5.01
CA VAL A 269 -23.67 -1.88 -6.24
C VAL A 269 -24.21 -3.30 -6.44
N ALA A 270 -25.46 -3.36 -6.87
CA ALA A 270 -26.11 -4.64 -7.13
C ALA A 270 -25.78 -5.20 -8.53
N ASP A 271 -25.51 -4.31 -9.48
CA ASP A 271 -25.25 -4.64 -10.86
C ASP A 271 -24.06 -3.83 -11.41
N ALA A 272 -23.18 -4.49 -12.14
CA ALA A 272 -21.99 -3.88 -12.76
C ALA A 272 -22.30 -3.15 -14.07
N ALA A 273 -23.51 -3.25 -14.63
CA ALA A 273 -23.81 -2.77 -15.97
C ALA A 273 -24.03 -1.24 -16.08
N ALA A 274 -24.29 -0.55 -14.97
CA ALA A 274 -24.73 0.85 -15.01
C ALA A 274 -23.60 1.88 -14.89
N GLN A 275 -22.42 1.48 -14.37
CA GLN A 275 -21.31 2.41 -14.09
C GLN A 275 -19.99 1.65 -13.93
N ALA A 276 -18.85 2.36 -13.88
CA ALA A 276 -17.58 1.75 -13.57
C ALA A 276 -17.64 1.08 -12.20
N THR A 277 -17.46 -0.23 -12.19
CA THR A 277 -17.65 -1.07 -11.01
C THR A 277 -16.36 -1.79 -10.65
N LEU A 278 -15.96 -1.70 -9.39
CA LEU A 278 -14.85 -2.44 -8.82
C LEU A 278 -15.34 -3.82 -8.36
N LEU A 279 -14.80 -4.89 -8.94
CA LEU A 279 -14.89 -6.23 -8.37
C LEU A 279 -13.64 -6.45 -7.50
N ALA A 280 -13.81 -6.47 -6.18
CA ALA A 280 -12.73 -6.60 -5.21
C ALA A 280 -12.79 -7.94 -4.49
N VAL A 281 -11.62 -8.55 -4.30
CA VAL A 281 -11.45 -9.87 -3.69
C VAL A 281 -10.39 -9.81 -2.60
N ALA A 282 -10.63 -10.51 -1.49
CA ALA A 282 -9.61 -10.89 -0.54
C ALA A 282 -9.78 -12.35 -0.12
N ALA A 283 -8.65 -13.06 0.02
CA ALA A 283 -8.63 -14.44 0.45
C ALA A 283 -7.35 -14.79 1.20
N TRP A 284 -7.43 -15.75 2.11
CA TRP A 284 -6.30 -16.31 2.83
C TRP A 284 -5.84 -17.63 2.21
N PHE A 285 -4.53 -17.82 2.21
CA PHE A 285 -3.87 -19.05 1.79
C PHE A 285 -2.84 -19.47 2.85
N PRO A 286 -2.51 -20.76 2.98
CA PRO A 286 -1.50 -21.21 3.95
C PRO A 286 -0.14 -20.53 3.72
N ALA A 287 0.48 -20.08 4.81
CA ALA A 287 1.87 -19.62 4.79
C ALA A 287 2.82 -20.81 4.75
N LYS A 288 4.05 -20.59 4.27
CA LYS A 288 5.11 -21.64 4.26
C LYS A 288 5.57 -22.04 5.67
N ASP A 289 5.41 -21.14 6.63
CA ASP A 289 5.85 -21.33 8.03
C ASP A 289 4.65 -21.68 8.91
N LYS A 290 4.01 -20.69 9.50
CA LYS A 290 2.79 -20.84 10.31
C LYS A 290 1.76 -19.77 9.92
N GLY A 291 0.49 -20.12 10.10
CA GLY A 291 -0.63 -19.22 9.84
C GLY A 291 -0.99 -19.11 8.38
N THR A 292 -1.55 -17.98 8.02
CA THR A 292 -2.06 -17.69 6.68
C THR A 292 -1.49 -16.40 6.12
N VAL A 293 -1.55 -16.27 4.79
CA VAL A 293 -1.22 -15.07 4.04
C VAL A 293 -2.50 -14.53 3.44
N ARG A 294 -2.88 -13.31 3.78
CA ARG A 294 -4.02 -12.62 3.17
C ARG A 294 -3.57 -11.90 1.90
N LEU A 295 -4.17 -12.28 0.79
CA LEU A 295 -3.95 -11.66 -0.52
C LEU A 295 -5.18 -10.88 -0.94
N ILE A 296 -4.96 -9.79 -1.64
CA ILE A 296 -6.00 -8.97 -2.26
C ILE A 296 -5.72 -8.79 -3.74
N ASP A 297 -6.78 -8.72 -4.51
CA ASP A 297 -6.75 -8.39 -5.93
C ASP A 297 -8.07 -7.73 -6.31
N ASN A 298 -8.09 -7.07 -7.45
CA ASN A 298 -9.32 -6.44 -7.93
C ASN A 298 -9.30 -6.26 -9.45
N MET A 299 -10.47 -5.89 -9.98
CA MET A 299 -10.65 -5.54 -11.38
C MET A 299 -11.74 -4.48 -11.50
N VAL A 300 -11.50 -3.46 -12.29
CA VAL A 300 -12.53 -2.49 -12.67
C VAL A 300 -13.23 -2.97 -13.92
N LEU A 301 -14.55 -3.05 -13.85
CA LEU A 301 -15.46 -3.39 -14.93
C LEU A 301 -16.06 -2.09 -15.49
N GLY A 302 -16.03 -1.93 -16.79
CA GLY A 302 -16.39 -0.66 -17.44
C GLY A 302 -15.24 0.36 -17.48
N GLN A 303 -15.53 1.58 -17.90
CA GLN A 303 -14.54 2.66 -17.96
C GLN A 303 -14.59 3.50 -16.69
N LEU A 304 -13.43 3.78 -16.10
CA LEU A 304 -13.33 4.77 -15.03
C LEU A 304 -13.76 6.15 -15.55
N PRO A 305 -14.51 6.94 -14.75
CA PRO A 305 -14.74 8.33 -15.09
C PRO A 305 -13.39 9.06 -15.23
N SER A 306 -13.29 9.89 -16.27
CA SER A 306 -12.10 10.69 -16.59
C SER A 306 -11.76 11.71 -15.53
#